data_539d82f5eb294c50a0ecfbea82d3d66c
#
_entry.id   539d82f5eb294c50a0ecfbea82d3d66c
#
_cell.length_a   1.000
_cell.length_b   1.000
_cell.length_c   1.000
_cell.angle_alpha   90.00
_cell.angle_beta   90.00
_cell.angle_gamma   90.00
#
_symmetry.space_group_name_H-M   'P 1'
#
loop_
_entity.id
_entity.type
_entity.pdbx_description
1 polymer ?
#
loop_
_entity_poly.entity_id
_entity_poly.type
_entity_poly.pdbx_seq_one_letter_code
_entity_poly.pdbx_strand_id
1 'polypeptide(L)'
;PWMDTGVEVVLLTPYRDWQMLPFHRTMAAGEKLAAVRLEAAREEWYYVLTGTIEITLTSDECFVLEEGDAIHFESSRLHQVANPTKQTATFICMMTPPQL
;
A
#
# COMPACT_ATOMS: atom_id res chain seq x y z
N PRO A 1 -2.12 -11.82 3.99
CA PRO A 1 -1.00 -10.91 4.06
C PRO A 1 -1.35 -9.51 4.51
N TRP A 2 -2.34 -8.88 3.91
CA TRP A 2 -2.64 -7.48 4.23
C TRP A 2 -3.88 -7.32 5.12
N MET A 3 -4.74 -8.31 5.21
CA MET A 3 -6.12 -8.13 5.62
C MET A 3 -6.38 -8.16 7.13
N ASP A 4 -5.46 -8.60 7.91
CA ASP A 4 -5.68 -8.82 9.35
C ASP A 4 -4.87 -7.87 10.24
N THR A 5 -4.51 -6.71 9.72
CA THR A 5 -3.63 -5.77 10.40
C THR A 5 -4.30 -4.45 10.78
N GLY A 6 -5.62 -4.37 10.67
CA GLY A 6 -6.35 -3.14 10.91
C GLY A 6 -6.51 -2.26 9.67
N VAL A 7 -5.92 -2.65 8.56
CA VAL A 7 -6.07 -1.93 7.30
C VAL A 7 -7.29 -2.45 6.56
N GLU A 8 -8.24 -1.57 6.26
CA GLU A 8 -9.39 -1.93 5.45
C GLU A 8 -8.99 -1.98 3.98
N VAL A 9 -9.29 -3.08 3.32
CA VAL A 9 -8.93 -3.32 1.91
C VAL A 9 -10.19 -3.62 1.11
N VAL A 10 -10.41 -2.86 0.06
CA VAL A 10 -11.54 -3.05 -0.84
C VAL A 10 -11.02 -3.22 -2.27
N LEU A 11 -11.37 -4.34 -2.89
CA LEU A 11 -11.03 -4.58 -4.28
C LEU A 11 -11.91 -3.72 -5.18
N LEU A 12 -11.31 -2.94 -6.06
CA LEU A 12 -12.03 -1.98 -6.89
C LEU A 12 -12.62 -2.57 -8.17
N THR A 13 -12.19 -3.77 -8.55
CA THR A 13 -12.73 -4.46 -9.73
C THR A 13 -13.11 -5.88 -9.36
N PRO A 14 -14.01 -6.53 -10.12
CA PRO A 14 -14.31 -7.92 -9.89
C PRO A 14 -13.05 -8.77 -10.01
N TYR A 15 -12.90 -9.75 -9.11
CA TYR A 15 -11.74 -10.62 -9.15
C TYR A 15 -11.77 -11.47 -10.42
N ARG A 16 -10.64 -11.51 -11.09
CA ARG A 16 -10.39 -12.37 -12.24
C ARG A 16 -8.91 -12.70 -12.28
N ASP A 17 -8.50 -13.42 -13.28
CA ASP A 17 -7.11 -13.80 -13.47
C ASP A 17 -6.31 -12.66 -14.11
N TRP A 18 -6.43 -11.48 -13.53
CA TRP A 18 -5.75 -10.28 -14.01
C TRP A 18 -4.30 -10.24 -13.52
N GLN A 19 -3.44 -9.55 -14.28
CA GLN A 19 -2.07 -9.28 -13.85
C GLN A 19 -2.02 -8.14 -12.84
N MET A 20 -3.01 -7.27 -12.82
CA MET A 20 -3.11 -6.14 -11.89
C MET A 20 -4.47 -6.12 -11.26
N LEU A 21 -4.51 -5.87 -9.96
CA LEU A 21 -5.76 -5.63 -9.25
C LEU A 21 -5.61 -4.35 -8.43
N PRO A 22 -6.48 -3.36 -8.63
CA PRO A 22 -6.46 -2.16 -7.81
C PRO A 22 -7.23 -2.37 -6.52
N PHE A 23 -6.66 -1.90 -5.42
CA PHE A 23 -7.27 -1.96 -4.09
C PHE A 23 -7.41 -0.56 -3.53
N HIS A 24 -8.54 -0.30 -2.90
CA HIS A 24 -8.71 0.87 -2.06
C HIS A 24 -8.39 0.47 -0.63
N ARG A 25 -7.52 1.22 0.01
CA ARG A 25 -7.12 0.93 1.39
C ARG A 25 -7.37 2.12 2.29
N THR A 26 -7.75 1.81 3.53
CA THR A 26 -7.97 2.80 4.57
C THR A 26 -7.07 2.45 5.76
N MET A 27 -6.24 3.39 6.16
CA MET A 27 -5.40 3.24 7.35
C MET A 27 -5.84 4.23 8.42
N ALA A 28 -6.13 3.70 9.59
CA ALA A 28 -6.45 4.53 10.73
C ALA A 28 -5.22 5.32 11.20
N ALA A 29 -5.46 6.36 11.98
CA ALA A 29 -4.40 7.16 12.57
C ALA A 29 -3.43 6.27 13.36
N GLY A 30 -2.15 6.44 13.10
CA GLY A 30 -1.10 5.72 13.81
C GLY A 30 -0.88 4.27 13.38
N GLU A 31 -1.63 3.78 12.41
CA GLU A 31 -1.48 2.40 11.91
C GLU A 31 -0.15 2.20 11.21
N LYS A 32 0.43 1.04 11.43
CA LYS A 32 1.65 0.61 10.74
C LYS A 32 1.46 -0.79 10.21
N LEU A 33 1.95 -1.02 9.01
CA LEU A 33 1.85 -2.31 8.35
C LEU A 33 3.23 -2.72 7.87
N ALA A 34 3.81 -3.72 8.51
CA ALA A 34 5.07 -4.30 8.05
C ALA A 34 4.83 -5.08 6.77
N ALA A 35 5.71 -4.93 5.81
CA ALA A 35 5.56 -5.63 4.55
C ALA A 35 5.79 -7.12 4.73
N VAL A 36 4.89 -7.90 4.14
CA VAL A 36 5.09 -9.33 3.96
C VAL A 36 5.65 -9.50 2.56
N ARG A 37 6.83 -10.05 2.47
CA ARG A 37 7.45 -10.28 1.17
C ARG A 37 6.78 -11.45 0.49
N LEU A 38 6.14 -11.15 -0.64
CA LEU A 38 5.46 -12.13 -1.46
C LEU A 38 6.31 -12.32 -2.71
N GLU A 39 6.85 -13.50 -2.88
CA GLU A 39 7.81 -13.76 -3.95
C GLU A 39 7.27 -13.51 -5.35
N ALA A 40 5.96 -13.69 -5.54
CA ALA A 40 5.34 -13.54 -6.84
C ALA A 40 5.08 -12.08 -7.22
N ALA A 41 4.95 -11.18 -6.25
CA ALA A 41 4.72 -9.78 -6.55
C ALA A 41 6.02 -9.10 -6.96
N ARG A 42 5.98 -8.31 -8.03
CA ARG A 42 7.18 -7.66 -8.58
C ARG A 42 7.15 -6.16 -8.44
N GLU A 43 5.99 -5.54 -8.70
CA GLU A 43 5.83 -4.10 -8.68
C GLU A 43 4.62 -3.72 -7.87
N GLU A 44 4.71 -2.58 -7.21
CA GLU A 44 3.58 -1.97 -6.50
C GLU A 44 3.53 -0.49 -6.83
N TRP A 45 2.29 0.04 -6.85
CA TRP A 45 2.03 1.44 -7.11
C TRP A 45 0.97 1.92 -6.13
N TYR A 46 1.24 3.05 -5.49
CA TYR A 46 0.34 3.64 -4.50
C TYR A 46 0.01 5.08 -4.89
N TYR A 47 -1.24 5.45 -4.70
CA TYR A 47 -1.72 6.80 -4.96
C TYR A 47 -2.60 7.25 -3.80
N VAL A 48 -2.23 8.36 -3.15
CA VAL A 48 -2.94 8.84 -1.95
C VAL A 48 -4.14 9.67 -2.34
N LEU A 49 -5.30 9.27 -1.84
CA LEU A 49 -6.56 9.98 -2.06
C LEU A 49 -6.79 11.03 -0.98
N THR A 50 -6.64 10.65 0.29
CA THR A 50 -6.80 11.57 1.42
C THR A 50 -5.78 11.24 2.50
N GLY A 51 -5.38 12.26 3.25
CA GLY A 51 -4.46 12.08 4.36
C GLY A 51 -3.02 11.94 3.91
N THR A 52 -2.23 11.35 4.78
CA THR A 52 -0.79 11.21 4.58
C THR A 52 -0.37 9.80 4.92
N ILE A 53 0.44 9.18 4.08
CA ILE A 53 1.07 7.89 4.39
C ILE A 53 2.58 8.02 4.23
N GLU A 54 3.28 7.14 4.91
CA GLU A 54 4.73 7.07 4.87
C GLU A 54 5.13 5.69 4.39
N ILE A 55 5.92 5.65 3.33
CA ILE A 55 6.41 4.42 2.73
C ILE A 55 7.90 4.31 3.04
N THR A 56 8.30 3.24 3.71
CA THR A 56 9.70 2.96 3.99
C THR A 56 10.14 1.80 3.10
N LEU A 57 11.16 2.05 2.33
CA LEU A 57 11.77 1.04 1.47
C LEU A 57 13.08 0.55 2.08
N THR A 58 13.64 -0.49 1.52
CA THR A 58 14.97 -0.98 1.91
C THR A 58 16.01 0.11 1.70
N SER A 59 17.13 0.01 2.40
CA SER A 59 18.19 1.04 2.41
C SER A 59 17.76 2.33 3.12
N ASP A 60 16.80 2.22 4.04
CA ASP A 60 16.31 3.32 4.88
C ASP A 60 15.73 4.51 4.12
N GLU A 61 15.30 4.28 2.89
CA GLU A 61 14.60 5.30 2.13
C GLU A 61 13.16 5.42 2.65
N CYS A 62 12.77 6.64 3.00
CA CYS A 62 11.45 6.91 3.52
C CYS A 62 10.81 8.04 2.71
N PHE A 63 9.58 7.81 2.25
CA PHE A 63 8.85 8.76 1.43
C PHE A 63 7.54 9.10 2.13
N VAL A 64 7.29 10.38 2.32
CA VAL A 64 6.02 10.88 2.86
C VAL A 64 5.16 11.27 1.67
N LEU A 65 3.99 10.64 1.56
CA LEU A 65 3.06 10.87 0.47
C LEU A 65 1.83 11.58 1.01
N GLU A 66 1.49 12.68 0.38
CA GLU A 66 0.29 13.44 0.72
C GLU A 66 -0.77 13.28 -0.36
N GLU A 67 -1.94 13.84 -0.15
CA GLU A 67 -3.03 13.78 -1.11
C GLU A 67 -2.57 14.14 -2.52
N GLY A 68 -2.83 13.26 -3.46
CA GLY A 68 -2.43 13.43 -4.86
C GLY A 68 -1.04 12.91 -5.21
N ASP A 69 -0.26 12.48 -4.22
CA ASP A 69 1.07 11.92 -4.49
C ASP A 69 0.98 10.43 -4.82
N ALA A 70 1.94 9.97 -5.62
CA ALA A 70 2.04 8.56 -5.98
C ALA A 70 3.48 8.07 -5.87
N ILE A 71 3.63 6.77 -5.68
CA ILE A 71 4.93 6.11 -5.67
C ILE A 71 4.82 4.79 -6.42
N HIS A 72 5.88 4.44 -7.12
CA HIS A 72 6.00 3.18 -7.84
C HIS A 72 7.33 2.54 -7.44
N PHE A 73 7.30 1.29 -7.02
CA PHE A 73 8.51 0.64 -6.54
C PHE A 73 8.45 -0.87 -6.73
N GLU A 74 9.60 -1.51 -6.66
CA GLU A 74 9.68 -2.98 -6.67
C GLU A 74 9.19 -3.51 -5.33
N SER A 75 8.31 -4.50 -5.37
CA SER A 75 7.71 -5.06 -4.15
C SER A 75 8.73 -5.55 -3.14
N SER A 76 9.84 -6.09 -3.62
CA SER A 76 10.91 -6.61 -2.76
C SER A 76 11.56 -5.52 -1.89
N ARG A 77 11.39 -4.26 -2.26
CA ARG A 77 11.97 -3.15 -1.53
C ARG A 77 11.09 -2.61 -0.41
N LEU A 78 9.82 -3.00 -0.39
CA LEU A 78 8.90 -2.48 0.62
C LEU A 78 9.25 -3.01 2.00
N HIS A 79 9.41 -2.11 2.95
CA HIS A 79 9.67 -2.45 4.35
C HIS A 79 8.44 -2.18 5.22
N GLN A 80 7.83 -1.01 5.06
CA GLN A 80 6.71 -0.61 5.92
C GLN A 80 5.85 0.44 5.24
N VAL A 81 4.54 0.36 5.49
CA VAL A 81 3.59 1.42 5.18
C VAL A 81 3.02 1.91 6.51
N ALA A 82 2.97 3.20 6.72
CA ALA A 82 2.48 3.77 7.97
C ALA A 82 1.62 4.99 7.73
N ASN A 83 0.68 5.20 8.63
CA ASN A 83 -0.02 6.48 8.73
C ASN A 83 0.47 7.16 10.01
N PRO A 84 1.45 8.07 9.91
CA PRO A 84 2.04 8.69 11.10
C PRO A 84 1.20 9.81 11.67
N THR A 85 0.02 10.08 11.14
CA THR A 85 -0.81 11.22 11.52
C THR A 85 -1.91 10.82 12.49
N LYS A 86 -2.68 11.81 12.93
CA LYS A 86 -3.83 11.61 13.79
C LYS A 86 -5.15 11.51 13.02
N GLN A 87 -5.06 11.45 11.70
CA GLN A 87 -6.23 11.35 10.82
C GLN A 87 -6.17 10.10 9.98
N THR A 88 -7.32 9.62 9.57
CA THR A 88 -7.41 8.48 8.66
C THR A 88 -6.85 8.86 7.29
N ALA A 89 -6.15 7.94 6.67
CA ALA A 89 -5.64 8.10 5.31
C ALA A 89 -6.29 7.06 4.41
N THR A 90 -6.55 7.43 3.16
CA THR A 90 -7.05 6.50 2.14
C THR A 90 -6.16 6.58 0.91
N PHE A 91 -5.95 5.45 0.29
CA PHE A 91 -5.12 5.38 -0.90
C PHE A 91 -5.50 4.19 -1.77
N ILE A 92 -5.13 4.26 -3.03
CA ILE A 92 -5.27 3.15 -3.97
C ILE A 92 -3.91 2.53 -4.12
N CYS A 93 -3.87 1.20 -4.10
CA CYS A 93 -2.64 0.49 -4.41
C CYS A 93 -2.89 -0.59 -5.44
N MET A 94 -1.86 -0.90 -6.18
CA MET A 94 -1.89 -1.92 -7.21
C MET A 94 -0.59 -2.70 -7.12
N MET A 95 -0.67 -4.02 -7.27
CA MET A 95 0.54 -4.84 -7.35
C MET A 95 0.43 -5.81 -8.52
N THR A 96 1.55 -6.13 -9.13
CA THR A 96 1.61 -7.07 -10.25
C THR A 96 2.74 -8.06 -10.02
N PRO A 97 2.47 -9.36 -10.16
CA PRO A 97 1.14 -9.96 -10.20
C PRO A 97 0.43 -9.85 -8.87
N PRO A 98 -0.91 -9.96 -8.86
CA PRO A 98 -1.68 -9.80 -7.63
C PRO A 98 -1.39 -10.90 -6.61
N GLN A 99 -1.46 -10.51 -5.33
CA GLN A 99 -1.30 -11.41 -4.20
C GLN A 99 -2.50 -11.23 -3.27
N LEU A 100 -3.32 -12.25 -3.19
CA LEU A 100 -4.53 -12.23 -2.36
C LEU A 100 -4.44 -13.18 -1.18
#